data_dbb70abce1f558432385300c23385bf8
#
_entry.id   dbb70abce1f558432385300c23385bf8
#
_cell.length_a   1.000
_cell.length_b   1.000
_cell.length_c   1.000
_cell.angle_alpha   90.00
_cell.angle_beta   90.00
_cell.angle_gamma   90.00
#
_symmetry.space_group_name_H-M   'P 1'
#
loop_
_entity.id
_entity.type
_entity.pdbx_description
1 polymer ?
#
loop_
_entity_poly.entity_id
_entity_poly.type
_entity_poly.pdbx_seq_one_letter_code
_entity_poly.pdbx_strand_id
1 'polypeptide(L)'
;MKHDFELKYSVAIRTLGKAHDKYLAELKSIERQTVPPNDIFVYLAEGYEKPKETIGKESIIYCKKGMIAQRSLSFDEIDTEYILFLDDDIELAPESVERLFTSLNEYNADCIFAELYNHFNFGKKERRMAFVNSLNTATRDSKWLYRVKPSSGTEYTIRPSKDVLPAQTGCGGVILCKKTAYTAINFAEEQWLDKFAYPLGDDHLFLYKLHSHGFKVLGHINHGIKHLDAGSGSSQANGIEKAANNIASNFSIWWRSQFSASKGFKKAYTAICFGGYIVFNLLFRTAYSLKKRKIQPLEELIKGLRSGWNIVHSKDFKLLRPF
;
A
#
# COMPACT_ATOMS: atom_id res chain seq x y z
N MET A 1 17.84 -1.19 -31.92
CA MET A 1 17.88 -2.60 -31.51
C MET A 1 16.71 -2.78 -30.53
N LYS A 2 15.63 -3.45 -30.95
CA LYS A 2 14.64 -3.96 -30.00
C LYS A 2 15.36 -5.09 -29.25
N HIS A 3 15.75 -4.87 -28.02
CA HIS A 3 16.05 -5.97 -27.12
C HIS A 3 14.70 -6.65 -26.90
N ASP A 4 14.52 -7.85 -27.42
CA ASP A 4 13.44 -8.76 -27.08
C ASP A 4 13.67 -9.20 -25.62
N PHE A 5 13.35 -8.29 -24.67
CA PHE A 5 13.24 -8.66 -23.27
C PHE A 5 11.91 -9.41 -23.10
N GLU A 6 12.01 -10.72 -23.07
CA GLU A 6 10.87 -11.56 -22.74
C GLU A 6 10.51 -11.33 -21.26
N LEU A 7 9.32 -10.79 -20.99
CA LEU A 7 8.81 -10.66 -19.63
C LEU A 7 8.47 -12.05 -19.07
N LYS A 8 9.20 -12.46 -18.03
CA LYS A 8 8.88 -13.66 -17.25
C LYS A 8 8.39 -13.24 -15.87
N TYR A 9 7.11 -13.46 -15.62
CA TYR A 9 6.50 -13.11 -14.35
C TYR A 9 5.48 -14.15 -13.90
N SER A 10 5.32 -14.28 -12.60
CA SER A 10 4.24 -15.03 -11.98
C SER A 10 3.32 -14.07 -11.22
N VAL A 11 2.05 -14.42 -11.14
CA VAL A 11 1.05 -13.66 -10.41
C VAL A 11 0.95 -14.17 -8.99
N ALA A 12 0.90 -13.27 -8.01
CA ALA A 12 0.69 -13.54 -6.59
C ALA A 12 -0.56 -12.80 -6.10
N ILE A 13 -1.69 -13.51 -6.01
CA ILE A 13 -2.98 -12.97 -5.53
C ILE A 13 -3.09 -13.28 -4.04
N ARG A 14 -3.34 -12.27 -3.20
CA ARG A 14 -3.65 -12.45 -1.80
C ARG A 14 -5.15 -12.35 -1.57
N THR A 15 -5.75 -13.31 -0.86
CA THR A 15 -7.20 -13.37 -0.67
C THR A 15 -7.63 -13.93 0.68
N LEU A 16 -8.85 -13.57 1.08
CA LEU A 16 -9.63 -14.24 2.11
C LEU A 16 -10.72 -15.16 1.52
N GLY A 17 -10.73 -15.36 0.20
CA GLY A 17 -11.72 -16.19 -0.50
C GLY A 17 -13.14 -15.60 -0.54
N LYS A 18 -13.30 -14.27 -0.40
CA LYS A 18 -14.61 -13.61 -0.25
C LYS A 18 -14.98 -12.66 -1.40
N ALA A 19 -14.15 -12.55 -2.43
CA ALA A 19 -14.38 -11.62 -3.53
C ALA A 19 -15.33 -12.16 -4.61
N HIS A 20 -15.60 -13.48 -4.62
CA HIS A 20 -16.59 -14.14 -5.48
C HIS A 20 -16.47 -13.76 -6.98
N ASP A 21 -17.53 -13.23 -7.58
CA ASP A 21 -17.55 -12.86 -9.01
C ASP A 21 -16.44 -11.89 -9.39
N LYS A 22 -15.96 -11.05 -8.46
CA LYS A 22 -14.87 -10.12 -8.71
C LYS A 22 -13.53 -10.84 -8.83
N TYR A 23 -13.30 -11.84 -7.98
CA TYR A 23 -12.15 -12.73 -8.10
C TYR A 23 -12.17 -13.51 -9.43
N LEU A 24 -13.35 -14.02 -9.85
CA LEU A 24 -13.48 -14.65 -11.17
C LEU A 24 -13.20 -13.68 -12.32
N ALA A 25 -13.65 -12.43 -12.21
CA ALA A 25 -13.38 -11.40 -13.21
C ALA A 25 -11.89 -11.10 -13.29
N GLU A 26 -11.21 -11.05 -12.15
CA GLU A 26 -9.74 -10.89 -12.05
C GLU A 26 -9.02 -12.05 -12.76
N LEU A 27 -9.29 -13.30 -12.38
CA LEU A 27 -8.66 -14.49 -12.99
C LEU A 27 -8.83 -14.47 -14.51
N LYS A 28 -10.04 -14.20 -15.01
CA LYS A 28 -10.31 -14.09 -16.45
C LYS A 28 -9.56 -12.92 -17.10
N SER A 29 -9.33 -11.84 -16.38
CA SER A 29 -8.58 -10.69 -16.88
C SER A 29 -7.07 -10.99 -16.96
N ILE A 30 -6.53 -11.77 -16.03
CA ILE A 30 -5.15 -12.28 -16.05
C ILE A 30 -4.96 -13.20 -17.27
N GLU A 31 -5.90 -14.12 -17.51
CA GLU A 31 -5.83 -15.05 -18.64
C GLU A 31 -5.82 -14.34 -20.01
N ARG A 32 -6.42 -13.16 -20.09
CA ARG A 32 -6.53 -12.37 -21.33
C ARG A 32 -5.38 -11.39 -21.56
N GLN A 33 -4.33 -11.40 -20.72
CA GLN A 33 -3.19 -10.52 -20.92
C GLN A 33 -2.45 -10.83 -22.21
N THR A 34 -1.99 -9.80 -22.93
CA THR A 34 -1.16 -9.93 -24.15
C THR A 34 0.15 -10.64 -23.87
N VAL A 35 0.67 -10.48 -22.65
CA VAL A 35 1.79 -11.26 -22.14
C VAL A 35 1.23 -12.11 -21.00
N PRO A 36 1.01 -13.43 -21.21
CA PRO A 36 0.47 -14.29 -20.17
C PRO A 36 1.51 -14.53 -19.05
N PRO A 37 1.07 -14.71 -17.78
CA PRO A 37 1.98 -15.10 -16.71
C PRO A 37 2.49 -16.53 -16.90
N ASN A 38 3.64 -16.82 -16.29
CA ASN A 38 4.15 -18.18 -16.18
C ASN A 38 3.26 -19.03 -15.27
N ASP A 39 2.92 -18.46 -14.10
CA ASP A 39 2.11 -19.13 -13.08
C ASP A 39 1.17 -18.13 -12.40
N ILE A 40 0.09 -18.66 -11.80
CA ILE A 40 -0.85 -17.92 -10.97
C ILE A 40 -0.91 -18.59 -9.61
N PHE A 41 -0.37 -17.95 -8.60
CA PHE A 41 -0.41 -18.40 -7.21
C PHE A 41 -1.43 -17.57 -6.42
N VAL A 42 -2.27 -18.24 -5.64
CA VAL A 42 -3.30 -17.61 -4.81
C VAL A 42 -3.04 -17.93 -3.36
N TYR A 43 -2.62 -16.92 -2.62
CA TYR A 43 -2.27 -17.01 -1.21
C TYR A 43 -3.53 -16.79 -0.37
N LEU A 44 -4.15 -17.89 0.01
CA LEU A 44 -5.37 -17.92 0.80
C LEU A 44 -5.05 -17.94 2.29
N ALA A 45 -5.64 -17.04 3.05
CA ALA A 45 -5.45 -16.98 4.49
C ALA A 45 -5.99 -18.25 5.16
N GLU A 46 -5.23 -18.83 6.09
CA GLU A 46 -5.66 -19.96 6.92
C GLU A 46 -6.96 -19.65 7.66
N GLY A 47 -7.82 -20.67 7.78
CA GLY A 47 -9.14 -20.55 8.40
C GLY A 47 -10.24 -20.00 7.45
N TYR A 48 -9.92 -19.79 6.18
CA TYR A 48 -10.89 -19.40 5.15
C TYR A 48 -11.07 -20.52 4.12
N GLU A 49 -12.27 -20.58 3.55
CA GLU A 49 -12.61 -21.56 2.52
C GLU A 49 -12.01 -21.18 1.17
N LYS A 50 -11.58 -22.18 0.41
CA LYS A 50 -11.15 -22.00 -0.99
C LYS A 50 -12.28 -21.37 -1.81
N PRO A 51 -11.99 -20.34 -2.62
CA PRO A 51 -12.97 -19.82 -3.58
C PRO A 51 -13.53 -20.92 -4.46
N LYS A 52 -14.82 -20.84 -4.77
CA LYS A 52 -15.47 -21.76 -5.71
C LYS A 52 -15.19 -21.37 -7.16
N GLU A 53 -14.93 -20.11 -7.35
CA GLU A 53 -14.59 -19.48 -8.61
C GLU A 53 -13.17 -19.89 -9.01
N THR A 54 -13.00 -20.34 -10.25
CA THR A 54 -11.72 -20.84 -10.78
C THR A 54 -11.68 -20.76 -12.31
N ILE A 55 -10.48 -20.65 -12.86
CA ILE A 55 -10.19 -20.87 -14.28
C ILE A 55 -9.37 -22.17 -14.49
N GLY A 56 -9.05 -22.88 -13.39
CA GLY A 56 -8.32 -24.14 -13.42
C GLY A 56 -6.82 -24.04 -13.69
N LYS A 57 -6.25 -22.85 -13.63
CA LYS A 57 -4.81 -22.57 -13.87
C LYS A 57 -4.08 -22.07 -12.62
N GLU A 58 -4.83 -21.69 -11.59
CA GLU A 58 -4.29 -21.15 -10.36
C GLU A 58 -3.93 -22.25 -9.35
N SER A 59 -2.81 -22.05 -8.66
CA SER A 59 -2.35 -22.86 -7.53
C SER A 59 -2.70 -22.18 -6.22
N ILE A 60 -3.48 -22.85 -5.34
CA ILE A 60 -3.87 -22.31 -4.04
C ILE A 60 -2.83 -22.70 -2.99
N ILE A 61 -2.31 -21.70 -2.29
CA ILE A 61 -1.35 -21.86 -1.19
C ILE A 61 -1.96 -21.27 0.07
N TYR A 62 -2.10 -22.09 1.12
CA TYR A 62 -2.56 -21.62 2.42
C TYR A 62 -1.44 -20.94 3.17
N CYS A 63 -1.70 -19.77 3.74
CA CYS A 63 -0.72 -19.01 4.48
C CYS A 63 -1.33 -18.30 5.68
N LYS A 64 -0.48 -17.87 6.61
CA LYS A 64 -0.90 -17.14 7.79
C LYS A 64 -1.73 -15.91 7.42
N LYS A 65 -2.88 -15.73 8.08
CA LYS A 65 -3.70 -14.53 7.94
C LYS A 65 -2.98 -13.29 8.44
N GLY A 66 -3.00 -12.23 7.65
CA GLY A 66 -2.47 -10.91 7.99
C GLY A 66 -2.13 -10.12 6.74
N MET A 67 -2.31 -8.80 6.77
CA MET A 67 -1.99 -7.97 5.61
C MET A 67 -0.49 -8.02 5.29
N ILE A 68 0.35 -7.92 6.33
CA ILE A 68 1.79 -8.08 6.16
C ILE A 68 2.15 -9.56 5.99
N ALA A 69 1.55 -10.47 6.76
CA ALA A 69 1.87 -11.88 6.67
C ALA A 69 1.68 -12.44 5.26
N GLN A 70 0.58 -12.07 4.57
CA GLN A 70 0.32 -12.48 3.18
C GLN A 70 1.15 -11.72 2.13
N ARG A 71 1.70 -10.56 2.47
CA ARG A 71 2.57 -9.76 1.58
C ARG A 71 4.07 -10.06 1.78
N SER A 72 4.44 -10.70 2.88
CA SER A 72 5.83 -10.93 3.27
C SER A 72 6.26 -12.39 3.22
N LEU A 73 5.60 -13.19 2.37
CA LEU A 73 5.96 -14.60 2.13
C LEU A 73 7.32 -14.67 1.40
N SER A 74 7.98 -15.82 1.47
CA SER A 74 9.25 -16.04 0.75
C SER A 74 9.06 -16.13 -0.76
N PHE A 75 7.85 -16.57 -1.19
CA PHE A 75 7.54 -16.86 -2.59
C PHE A 75 8.56 -17.79 -3.24
N ASP A 76 9.00 -18.83 -2.49
CA ASP A 76 10.02 -19.78 -2.94
C ASP A 76 9.55 -20.59 -4.16
N GLU A 77 8.25 -20.79 -4.31
CA GLU A 77 7.61 -21.43 -5.45
C GLU A 77 7.62 -20.59 -6.75
N ILE A 78 7.96 -19.30 -6.68
CA ILE A 78 8.02 -18.42 -7.83
C ILE A 78 9.46 -18.39 -8.36
N ASP A 79 9.69 -18.93 -9.56
CA ASP A 79 11.01 -18.96 -10.20
C ASP A 79 11.23 -17.82 -11.22
N THR A 80 10.22 -16.98 -11.45
CA THR A 80 10.30 -15.88 -12.41
C THR A 80 11.04 -14.66 -11.85
N GLU A 81 11.58 -13.82 -12.77
CA GLU A 81 12.30 -12.60 -12.41
C GLU A 81 11.38 -11.55 -11.76
N TYR A 82 10.13 -11.50 -12.21
CA TYR A 82 9.15 -10.53 -11.72
C TYR A 82 7.97 -11.22 -11.02
N ILE A 83 7.45 -10.56 -9.99
CA ILE A 83 6.21 -10.94 -9.32
C ILE A 83 5.18 -9.82 -9.56
N LEU A 84 4.02 -10.18 -10.07
CA LEU A 84 2.85 -9.31 -10.13
C LEU A 84 1.98 -9.58 -8.92
N PHE A 85 2.06 -8.70 -7.91
CA PHE A 85 1.21 -8.76 -6.72
C PHE A 85 -0.15 -8.14 -7.03
N LEU A 86 -1.22 -8.87 -6.71
CA LEU A 86 -2.60 -8.43 -6.89
C LEU A 86 -3.41 -8.62 -5.60
N ASP A 87 -4.36 -7.70 -5.35
CA ASP A 87 -5.49 -7.93 -4.45
C ASP A 87 -6.56 -8.71 -5.23
N ASP A 88 -7.49 -9.39 -4.55
CA ASP A 88 -8.44 -10.35 -5.14
C ASP A 88 -9.68 -9.72 -5.83
N ASP A 89 -9.60 -8.45 -6.21
CA ASP A 89 -10.68 -7.69 -6.82
C ASP A 89 -10.20 -6.70 -7.91
N ILE A 90 -9.21 -7.12 -8.67
CA ILE A 90 -8.57 -6.32 -9.72
C ILE A 90 -9.01 -6.82 -11.11
N GLU A 91 -9.45 -5.92 -11.96
CA GLU A 91 -9.68 -6.20 -13.37
C GLU A 91 -8.62 -5.51 -14.24
N LEU A 92 -7.87 -6.31 -15.02
CA LEU A 92 -6.81 -5.85 -15.91
C LEU A 92 -7.34 -5.71 -17.35
N ALA A 93 -7.04 -4.59 -18.03
CA ALA A 93 -7.17 -4.56 -19.49
C ALA A 93 -6.13 -5.47 -20.13
N PRO A 94 -6.36 -5.96 -21.36
CA PRO A 94 -5.47 -6.96 -22.00
C PRO A 94 -4.00 -6.55 -22.06
N GLU A 95 -3.68 -5.26 -22.21
CA GLU A 95 -2.29 -4.76 -22.34
C GLU A 95 -1.74 -4.19 -21.02
N SER A 96 -2.44 -4.37 -19.88
CA SER A 96 -2.06 -3.71 -18.63
C SER A 96 -0.69 -4.12 -18.13
N VAL A 97 -0.39 -5.42 -18.13
CA VAL A 97 0.92 -5.92 -17.65
C VAL A 97 2.04 -5.51 -18.60
N GLU A 98 1.80 -5.59 -19.92
CA GLU A 98 2.75 -5.15 -20.92
C GLU A 98 3.10 -3.66 -20.77
N ARG A 99 2.12 -2.80 -20.49
CA ARG A 99 2.32 -1.37 -20.24
C ARG A 99 3.16 -1.11 -18.99
N LEU A 100 2.85 -1.83 -17.89
CA LEU A 100 3.64 -1.72 -16.65
C LEU A 100 5.10 -2.15 -16.90
N PHE A 101 5.31 -3.26 -17.58
CA PHE A 101 6.64 -3.78 -17.87
C PHE A 101 7.43 -2.87 -18.82
N THR A 102 6.79 -2.37 -19.88
CA THR A 102 7.41 -1.42 -20.81
C THR A 102 7.91 -0.19 -20.07
N SER A 103 7.05 0.36 -19.18
CA SER A 103 7.43 1.51 -18.36
C SER A 103 8.56 1.19 -17.37
N LEU A 104 8.53 0.03 -16.74
CA LEU A 104 9.57 -0.41 -15.83
C LEU A 104 10.93 -0.50 -16.53
N ASN A 105 10.98 -1.06 -17.76
CA ASN A 105 12.19 -1.15 -18.57
C ASN A 105 12.65 0.22 -19.10
N GLU A 106 11.75 1.02 -19.65
CA GLU A 106 12.07 2.36 -20.19
C GLU A 106 12.76 3.23 -19.13
N TYR A 107 12.29 3.16 -17.90
CA TYR A 107 12.85 3.93 -16.81
C TYR A 107 13.95 3.19 -16.02
N ASN A 108 14.31 1.97 -16.40
CA ASN A 108 15.23 1.11 -15.64
C ASN A 108 14.88 1.09 -14.16
N ALA A 109 13.65 0.68 -13.85
CA ALA A 109 13.11 0.65 -12.49
C ALA A 109 13.04 -0.79 -11.96
N ASP A 110 12.86 -0.92 -10.64
CA ASP A 110 12.81 -2.20 -9.95
C ASP A 110 11.40 -2.60 -9.56
N CYS A 111 10.52 -1.61 -9.43
CA CYS A 111 9.14 -1.79 -9.01
C CYS A 111 8.24 -0.73 -9.64
N ILE A 112 7.05 -1.12 -10.08
CA ILE A 112 6.01 -0.21 -10.57
C ILE A 112 4.66 -0.64 -10.02
N PHE A 113 3.87 0.34 -9.55
CA PHE A 113 2.50 0.11 -9.13
C PHE A 113 1.51 0.85 -10.02
N ALA A 114 0.29 0.34 -10.11
CA ALA A 114 -0.83 1.02 -10.74
C ALA A 114 -1.51 1.97 -9.75
N GLU A 115 -1.73 3.23 -10.15
CA GLU A 115 -2.47 4.20 -9.35
C GLU A 115 -3.98 3.97 -9.48
N LEU A 116 -4.58 3.31 -8.51
CA LEU A 116 -5.98 2.89 -8.53
C LEU A 116 -6.96 3.94 -7.99
N TYR A 117 -6.50 4.88 -7.16
CA TYR A 117 -7.37 5.82 -6.44
C TYR A 117 -7.62 7.13 -7.15
N ASN A 118 -6.90 7.40 -8.22
CA ASN A 118 -7.12 8.58 -9.08
C ASN A 118 -7.12 9.91 -8.28
N HIS A 119 -6.20 10.07 -7.34
CA HIS A 119 -6.10 11.20 -6.41
C HIS A 119 -6.00 12.56 -7.11
N PHE A 120 -5.44 12.60 -8.31
CA PHE A 120 -5.32 13.83 -9.11
C PHE A 120 -6.68 14.39 -9.56
N ASN A 121 -7.75 13.58 -9.58
CA ASN A 121 -9.13 14.00 -9.87
C ASN A 121 -9.92 14.42 -8.61
N PHE A 122 -9.32 14.34 -7.43
CA PHE A 122 -10.02 14.74 -6.21
C PHE A 122 -10.40 16.22 -6.21
N GLY A 123 -11.65 16.52 -5.84
CA GLY A 123 -12.14 17.84 -5.57
C GLY A 123 -11.55 18.46 -4.29
N LYS A 124 -11.88 19.73 -4.00
CA LYS A 124 -11.40 20.40 -2.77
C LYS A 124 -11.83 19.70 -1.48
N LYS A 125 -13.04 19.15 -1.46
CA LYS A 125 -13.60 18.46 -0.28
C LYS A 125 -12.86 17.16 -0.01
N GLU A 126 -12.67 16.33 -1.02
CA GLU A 126 -11.96 15.04 -0.94
C GLU A 126 -10.50 15.24 -0.50
N ARG A 127 -9.80 16.22 -1.08
CA ARG A 127 -8.43 16.57 -0.66
C ARG A 127 -8.34 17.02 0.80
N ARG A 128 -9.32 17.82 1.26
CA ARG A 128 -9.37 18.24 2.66
C ARG A 128 -9.61 17.06 3.59
N MET A 129 -10.51 16.14 3.22
CA MET A 129 -10.80 14.95 4.01
C MET A 129 -9.61 13.99 4.02
N ALA A 130 -8.93 13.80 2.90
CA ALA A 130 -7.70 13.01 2.83
C ALA A 130 -6.63 13.56 3.77
N PHE A 131 -6.43 14.89 3.80
CA PHE A 131 -5.48 15.53 4.73
C PHE A 131 -5.84 15.25 6.21
N VAL A 132 -7.09 15.41 6.58
CA VAL A 132 -7.53 15.26 7.99
C VAL A 132 -7.52 13.79 8.44
N ASN A 133 -7.95 12.87 7.58
CA ASN A 133 -8.15 11.47 7.95
C ASN A 133 -6.90 10.60 7.76
N SER A 134 -6.12 10.84 6.72
CA SER A 134 -5.01 9.97 6.32
C SER A 134 -3.66 10.69 6.18
N LEU A 135 -3.56 11.95 6.58
CA LEU A 135 -2.35 12.76 6.44
C LEU A 135 -1.88 13.00 5.01
N ASN A 136 -2.65 12.59 4.03
CA ASN A 136 -2.31 12.79 2.64
C ASN A 136 -2.51 14.26 2.24
N THR A 137 -1.52 14.82 1.56
CA THR A 137 -1.54 16.23 1.14
C THR A 137 -1.44 16.33 -0.37
N ALA A 138 -2.32 17.14 -0.96
CA ALA A 138 -2.23 17.45 -2.38
C ALA A 138 -1.10 18.47 -2.63
N THR A 139 -0.25 18.19 -3.61
CA THR A 139 0.80 19.09 -4.08
C THR A 139 0.62 19.40 -5.57
N ARG A 140 1.20 20.51 -6.01
CA ARG A 140 1.31 20.88 -7.44
C ARG A 140 2.65 20.44 -8.05
N ASP A 141 3.55 19.88 -7.24
CA ASP A 141 4.78 19.30 -7.75
C ASP A 141 4.42 18.11 -8.65
N SER A 142 4.75 18.18 -9.93
CA SER A 142 4.44 17.18 -10.93
C SER A 142 5.59 16.20 -11.19
N LYS A 143 6.69 16.29 -10.44
CA LYS A 143 7.87 15.43 -10.63
C LYS A 143 7.72 14.05 -9.98
N TRP A 144 6.92 13.97 -8.93
CA TRP A 144 6.69 12.77 -8.15
C TRP A 144 5.20 12.45 -8.11
N LEU A 145 4.84 11.17 -8.25
CA LEU A 145 3.45 10.75 -8.04
C LEU A 145 3.10 10.78 -6.56
N TYR A 146 3.96 10.16 -5.72
CA TYR A 146 3.85 10.14 -4.27
C TYR A 146 5.17 10.43 -3.59
N ARG A 147 5.13 11.17 -2.49
CA ARG A 147 6.27 11.41 -1.59
C ARG A 147 5.86 11.20 -0.14
N VAL A 148 6.76 10.64 0.66
CA VAL A 148 6.53 10.50 2.10
C VAL A 148 6.84 11.81 2.81
N LYS A 149 5.96 12.22 3.75
CA LYS A 149 6.09 13.48 4.50
C LYS A 149 6.82 13.28 5.82
N PRO A 150 7.61 14.27 6.26
CA PRO A 150 8.22 14.23 7.60
C PRO A 150 7.21 14.16 8.74
N SER A 151 6.00 14.69 8.52
CA SER A 151 4.89 14.69 9.48
C SER A 151 4.02 13.42 9.44
N SER A 152 4.45 12.37 8.75
CA SER A 152 3.66 11.18 8.41
C SER A 152 2.72 11.36 7.21
N GLY A 153 2.26 10.24 6.65
CA GLY A 153 1.44 10.25 5.44
C GLY A 153 2.22 10.64 4.19
N THR A 154 1.49 11.00 3.16
CA THR A 154 2.06 11.21 1.83
C THR A 154 1.68 12.56 1.24
N GLU A 155 2.52 13.07 0.36
CA GLU A 155 2.14 14.05 -0.65
C GLU A 155 1.86 13.32 -1.97
N TYR A 156 0.80 13.69 -2.66
CA TYR A 156 0.47 13.20 -3.99
C TYR A 156 0.26 14.37 -4.95
N THR A 157 0.72 14.22 -6.20
CA THR A 157 0.51 15.27 -7.19
C THR A 157 -0.96 15.30 -7.64
N ILE A 158 -1.49 16.52 -7.84
CA ILE A 158 -2.81 16.73 -8.46
C ILE A 158 -2.69 17.14 -9.94
N ARG A 159 -1.47 17.24 -10.46
CA ARG A 159 -1.18 17.60 -11.84
C ARG A 159 0.00 16.78 -12.34
N PRO A 160 -0.20 15.49 -12.55
CA PRO A 160 0.87 14.65 -13.09
C PRO A 160 1.30 15.19 -14.48
N SER A 161 2.59 15.25 -14.70
CA SER A 161 3.17 15.74 -15.96
C SER A 161 3.26 14.64 -17.03
N LYS A 162 3.18 13.38 -16.60
CA LYS A 162 3.27 12.18 -17.43
C LYS A 162 2.44 11.06 -16.81
N ASP A 163 2.15 10.02 -17.58
CA ASP A 163 1.45 8.83 -17.09
C ASP A 163 2.29 7.99 -16.13
N VAL A 164 3.61 8.07 -16.24
CA VAL A 164 4.56 7.36 -15.38
C VAL A 164 5.46 8.36 -14.66
N LEU A 165 5.46 8.29 -13.35
CA LEU A 165 6.26 9.17 -12.49
C LEU A 165 6.99 8.37 -11.40
N PRO A 166 8.17 8.84 -10.94
CA PRO A 166 8.82 8.27 -9.77
C PRO A 166 7.93 8.44 -8.53
N ALA A 167 8.04 7.48 -7.61
CA ALA A 167 7.30 7.49 -6.37
C ALA A 167 8.18 6.99 -5.22
N GLN A 168 7.97 7.55 -4.04
CA GLN A 168 8.57 7.03 -2.81
C GLN A 168 7.69 5.98 -2.14
N THR A 169 6.40 6.03 -2.43
CA THR A 169 5.36 5.16 -1.88
C THR A 169 4.16 5.18 -2.83
N GLY A 170 3.10 4.44 -2.54
CA GLY A 170 1.92 4.41 -3.40
C GLY A 170 0.85 3.45 -2.92
N CYS A 171 -0.03 3.03 -3.80
CA CYS A 171 -1.08 2.05 -3.53
C CYS A 171 -0.63 0.63 -3.91
N GLY A 172 -1.21 -0.38 -3.26
CA GLY A 172 -0.70 -1.74 -3.28
C GLY A 172 -1.59 -2.79 -3.92
N GLY A 173 -2.71 -2.40 -4.53
CA GLY A 173 -3.61 -3.36 -5.16
C GLY A 173 -3.02 -4.04 -6.40
N VAL A 174 -2.08 -3.35 -7.09
CA VAL A 174 -1.34 -3.90 -8.24
C VAL A 174 0.10 -3.41 -8.20
N ILE A 175 1.05 -4.33 -8.06
CA ILE A 175 2.48 -4.03 -8.03
C ILE A 175 3.24 -5.06 -8.87
N LEU A 176 3.95 -4.62 -9.90
CA LEU A 176 4.94 -5.43 -10.61
C LEU A 176 6.33 -5.12 -10.06
N CYS A 177 7.00 -6.10 -9.48
CA CYS A 177 8.25 -5.92 -8.77
C CYS A 177 9.27 -6.99 -9.14
N LYS A 178 10.55 -6.63 -9.28
CA LYS A 178 11.64 -7.60 -9.37
C LYS A 178 11.69 -8.45 -8.10
N LYS A 179 11.73 -9.77 -8.24
CA LYS A 179 11.83 -10.68 -7.08
C LYS A 179 13.07 -10.38 -6.24
N THR A 180 14.19 -10.00 -6.86
CA THR A 180 15.43 -9.63 -6.16
C THR A 180 15.25 -8.38 -5.28
N ALA A 181 14.54 -7.37 -5.75
CA ALA A 181 14.23 -6.16 -4.96
C ALA A 181 13.29 -6.47 -3.79
N TYR A 182 12.26 -7.29 -4.04
CA TYR A 182 11.36 -7.78 -3.01
C TYR A 182 12.10 -8.53 -1.90
N THR A 183 12.94 -9.48 -2.25
CA THR A 183 13.69 -10.31 -1.29
C THR A 183 14.66 -9.47 -0.45
N ALA A 184 15.31 -8.48 -1.06
CA ALA A 184 16.33 -7.66 -0.41
C ALA A 184 15.79 -6.83 0.77
N ILE A 185 14.50 -6.47 0.78
CA ILE A 185 13.94 -5.59 1.82
C ILE A 185 13.47 -6.32 3.09
N ASN A 186 13.41 -7.67 3.08
CA ASN A 186 12.92 -8.45 4.21
C ASN A 186 11.63 -7.88 4.85
N PHE A 187 10.56 -7.82 4.06
CA PHE A 187 9.32 -7.16 4.51
C PHE A 187 8.64 -7.85 5.70
N ALA A 188 9.00 -9.10 5.99
CA ALA A 188 8.51 -9.85 7.16
C ALA A 188 8.83 -9.15 8.51
N GLU A 189 9.84 -8.30 8.58
CA GLU A 189 10.14 -7.51 9.79
C GLU A 189 8.99 -6.55 10.16
N GLU A 190 8.12 -6.21 9.22
CA GLU A 190 7.03 -5.27 9.44
C GLU A 190 5.72 -5.94 9.92
N GLN A 191 5.73 -7.24 10.28
CA GLN A 191 4.55 -7.96 10.81
C GLN A 191 3.95 -7.36 12.08
N TRP A 192 4.64 -6.44 12.75
CA TRP A 192 4.08 -5.67 13.86
C TRP A 192 2.81 -4.89 13.46
N LEU A 193 2.65 -4.57 12.19
CA LEU A 193 1.46 -3.87 11.67
C LEU A 193 0.21 -4.75 11.75
N ASP A 194 0.34 -6.08 11.63
CA ASP A 194 -0.77 -7.02 11.77
C ASP A 194 -1.33 -7.12 13.20
N LYS A 195 -0.68 -6.47 14.20
CA LYS A 195 -1.22 -6.33 15.56
C LYS A 195 -2.40 -5.38 15.64
N PHE A 196 -2.60 -4.53 14.64
CA PHE A 196 -3.81 -3.70 14.54
C PHE A 196 -4.95 -4.53 13.95
N ALA A 197 -6.15 -4.37 14.49
CA ALA A 197 -7.34 -5.08 13.99
C ALA A 197 -7.66 -4.73 12.51
N TYR A 198 -7.36 -3.50 12.12
CA TYR A 198 -7.58 -2.98 10.76
C TYR A 198 -6.35 -2.18 10.34
N PRO A 199 -5.23 -2.85 10.04
CA PRO A 199 -4.03 -2.16 9.64
C PRO A 199 -4.27 -1.46 8.30
N LEU A 200 -3.71 -0.25 8.17
CA LEU A 200 -3.70 0.51 6.90
C LEU A 200 -2.28 0.96 6.63
N GLY A 201 -1.92 0.98 5.34
CA GLY A 201 -0.63 1.48 4.89
C GLY A 201 0.47 0.43 4.79
N ASP A 202 0.10 -0.85 4.72
CA ASP A 202 1.03 -1.94 4.40
C ASP A 202 1.69 -1.73 3.04
N ASP A 203 0.93 -1.33 2.05
CA ASP A 203 1.37 -0.95 0.72
C ASP A 203 2.28 0.26 0.73
N HIS A 204 1.88 1.31 1.45
CA HIS A 204 2.72 2.50 1.64
C HIS A 204 4.06 2.15 2.29
N LEU A 205 4.06 1.30 3.30
CA LEU A 205 5.25 0.87 4.00
C LEU A 205 6.14 -0.01 3.11
N PHE A 206 5.53 -0.93 2.35
CA PHE A 206 6.22 -1.81 1.41
C PHE A 206 6.98 -1.02 0.34
N LEU A 207 6.28 -0.15 -0.40
CA LEU A 207 6.87 0.64 -1.47
C LEU A 207 7.90 1.63 -0.93
N TYR A 208 7.66 2.22 0.26
CA TYR A 208 8.63 3.11 0.88
C TYR A 208 9.88 2.36 1.34
N LYS A 209 9.74 1.13 1.81
CA LYS A 209 10.89 0.29 2.19
C LYS A 209 11.76 -0.03 0.97
N LEU A 210 11.15 -0.38 -0.18
CA LEU A 210 11.88 -0.51 -1.46
C LEU A 210 12.65 0.77 -1.79
N HIS A 211 11.98 1.91 -1.79
CA HIS A 211 12.61 3.19 -2.09
C HIS A 211 13.76 3.54 -1.12
N SER A 212 13.58 3.30 0.18
CA SER A 212 14.60 3.59 1.19
C SER A 212 15.84 2.69 1.10
N HIS A 213 15.69 1.50 0.51
CA HIS A 213 16.80 0.58 0.19
C HIS A 213 17.46 0.87 -1.16
N GLY A 214 17.10 1.99 -1.81
CA GLY A 214 17.72 2.44 -3.06
C GLY A 214 17.09 1.88 -4.33
N PHE A 215 16.03 1.08 -4.22
CA PHE A 215 15.30 0.59 -5.39
C PHE A 215 14.45 1.70 -6.02
N LYS A 216 14.38 1.70 -7.34
CA LYS A 216 13.62 2.69 -8.08
C LYS A 216 12.17 2.26 -8.21
N VAL A 217 11.28 3.02 -7.58
CA VAL A 217 9.83 2.79 -7.58
C VAL A 217 9.15 3.79 -8.50
N LEU A 218 8.23 3.31 -9.33
CA LEU A 218 7.39 4.11 -10.22
C LEU A 218 5.92 3.92 -9.90
N GLY A 219 5.10 4.92 -10.21
CA GLY A 219 3.65 4.79 -10.28
C GLY A 219 3.16 5.10 -11.69
N HIS A 220 2.20 4.30 -12.18
CA HIS A 220 1.58 4.43 -13.50
C HIS A 220 0.12 4.83 -13.34
N ILE A 221 -0.33 5.88 -14.04
CA ILE A 221 -1.68 6.44 -13.93
C ILE A 221 -2.62 5.83 -14.99
N ASN A 222 -2.14 5.74 -16.24
CA ASN A 222 -2.96 5.29 -17.37
C ASN A 222 -2.66 3.82 -17.72
N HIS A 223 -2.96 2.91 -16.80
CA HIS A 223 -2.58 1.50 -16.87
C HIS A 223 -3.68 0.55 -17.37
N GLY A 224 -4.92 1.02 -17.52
CA GLY A 224 -6.05 0.18 -17.94
C GLY A 224 -6.54 -0.81 -16.88
N ILE A 225 -6.28 -0.55 -15.60
CA ILE A 225 -6.61 -1.44 -14.48
C ILE A 225 -7.74 -0.81 -13.66
N LYS A 226 -8.68 -1.64 -13.22
CA LYS A 226 -9.80 -1.23 -12.37
C LYS A 226 -9.78 -1.99 -11.06
N HIS A 227 -10.06 -1.30 -9.98
CA HIS A 227 -10.35 -1.89 -8.67
C HIS A 227 -11.87 -2.08 -8.56
N LEU A 228 -12.31 -3.32 -8.40
CA LEU A 228 -13.73 -3.68 -8.38
C LEU A 228 -14.40 -3.49 -7.02
N ASP A 229 -13.59 -3.24 -5.97
CA ASP A 229 -13.98 -3.00 -4.58
C ASP A 229 -14.90 -4.11 -4.01
N ALA A 230 -14.31 -5.26 -3.71
CA ALA A 230 -15.04 -6.42 -3.15
C ALA A 230 -15.58 -6.19 -1.73
N GLY A 231 -15.30 -5.03 -1.12
CA GLY A 231 -15.76 -4.74 0.23
C GLY A 231 -15.08 -5.61 1.28
N SER A 232 -13.78 -5.80 1.15
CA SER A 232 -12.97 -6.60 2.08
C SER A 232 -13.11 -6.15 3.54
N GLY A 233 -12.64 -6.99 4.47
CA GLY A 233 -12.86 -6.89 5.91
C GLY A 233 -12.66 -5.53 6.59
N SER A 234 -11.89 -4.61 5.99
CA SER A 234 -11.72 -3.24 6.50
C SER A 234 -12.99 -2.39 6.40
N SER A 235 -13.93 -2.71 5.52
CA SER A 235 -15.21 -1.99 5.37
C SER A 235 -16.22 -2.32 6.47
N GLN A 236 -16.07 -3.45 7.15
CA GLN A 236 -16.98 -3.94 8.19
C GLN A 236 -16.65 -3.43 9.59
N ALA A 237 -15.54 -2.70 9.77
CA ALA A 237 -15.14 -2.18 11.06
C ALA A 237 -16.07 -1.07 11.57
N ASN A 238 -16.31 -1.06 12.89
CA ASN A 238 -16.95 0.06 13.57
C ASN A 238 -16.18 1.38 13.27
N GLY A 239 -16.89 2.44 12.91
CA GLY A 239 -16.30 3.69 12.44
C GLY A 239 -15.23 4.28 13.38
N ILE A 240 -15.45 4.22 14.71
CA ILE A 240 -14.49 4.72 15.72
C ILE A 240 -13.21 3.87 15.73
N GLU A 241 -13.35 2.55 15.74
CA GLU A 241 -12.21 1.64 15.77
C GLU A 241 -11.40 1.73 14.50
N LYS A 242 -12.04 1.78 13.34
CA LYS A 242 -11.37 1.95 12.06
C LYS A 242 -10.56 3.24 12.01
N ALA A 243 -11.15 4.36 12.43
CA ALA A 243 -10.45 5.65 12.46
C ALA A 243 -9.29 5.66 13.45
N ALA A 244 -9.46 5.10 14.66
CA ALA A 244 -8.40 4.99 15.66
C ALA A 244 -7.26 4.07 15.20
N ASN A 245 -7.57 2.92 14.58
CA ASN A 245 -6.55 2.03 14.01
C ASN A 245 -5.78 2.68 12.85
N ASN A 246 -6.46 3.46 12.00
CA ASN A 246 -5.79 4.23 10.94
C ASN A 246 -4.78 5.23 11.51
N ILE A 247 -5.18 5.99 12.54
CA ILE A 247 -4.29 6.94 13.22
C ILE A 247 -3.11 6.20 13.86
N ALA A 248 -3.37 5.08 14.53
CA ALA A 248 -2.34 4.27 15.18
C ALA A 248 -1.34 3.67 14.18
N SER A 249 -1.83 3.13 13.06
CA SER A 249 -0.99 2.61 11.97
C SER A 249 -0.11 3.72 11.39
N ASN A 250 -0.70 4.86 11.03
CA ASN A 250 0.04 6.01 10.48
C ASN A 250 1.11 6.54 11.45
N PHE A 251 0.78 6.63 12.75
CA PHE A 251 1.76 7.00 13.78
C PHE A 251 2.92 6.00 13.85
N SER A 252 2.62 4.71 13.88
CA SER A 252 3.63 3.66 14.00
C SER A 252 4.50 3.56 12.74
N ILE A 253 3.92 3.69 11.55
CA ILE A 253 4.63 3.75 10.27
C ILE A 253 5.54 4.98 10.23
N TRP A 254 5.06 6.16 10.64
CA TRP A 254 5.89 7.36 10.74
C TRP A 254 7.05 7.16 11.72
N TRP A 255 6.78 6.60 12.91
CA TRP A 255 7.82 6.33 13.89
C TRP A 255 8.90 5.40 13.32
N ARG A 256 8.49 4.34 12.65
CA ARG A 256 9.35 3.34 12.03
C ARG A 256 10.19 3.91 10.89
N SER A 257 9.54 4.53 9.93
CA SER A 257 10.13 4.91 8.64
C SER A 257 10.76 6.29 8.64
N GLN A 258 10.32 7.21 9.50
CA GLN A 258 10.79 8.60 9.51
C GLN A 258 11.56 8.93 10.78
N PHE A 259 10.97 8.72 11.95
CA PHE A 259 11.60 9.14 13.20
C PHE A 259 12.77 8.25 13.61
N SER A 260 12.59 6.92 13.64
CA SER A 260 13.65 5.98 14.01
C SER A 260 14.76 5.88 12.97
N ALA A 261 14.41 6.01 11.68
CA ALA A 261 15.37 6.02 10.58
C ALA A 261 16.20 7.31 10.48
N SER A 262 15.79 8.39 11.16
CA SER A 262 16.47 9.69 11.09
C SER A 262 17.45 9.88 12.22
N LYS A 263 18.53 10.65 11.96
CA LYS A 263 19.56 11.02 12.95
C LYS A 263 19.73 12.54 13.01
N GLY A 264 20.28 13.03 14.11
CA GLY A 264 20.67 14.44 14.29
C GLY A 264 19.53 15.42 14.00
N PHE A 265 19.82 16.47 13.26
CA PHE A 265 18.88 17.55 12.93
C PHE A 265 17.64 17.04 12.18
N LYS A 266 17.81 16.07 11.27
CA LYS A 266 16.68 15.48 10.54
C LYS A 266 15.66 14.84 11.49
N LYS A 267 16.12 14.17 12.56
CA LYS A 267 15.24 13.56 13.56
C LYS A 267 14.45 14.63 14.33
N ALA A 268 15.11 15.70 14.76
CA ALA A 268 14.44 16.82 15.43
C ALA A 268 13.42 17.49 14.52
N TYR A 269 13.79 17.78 13.27
CA TYR A 269 12.87 18.35 12.27
C TYR A 269 11.64 17.46 12.05
N THR A 270 11.82 16.15 11.89
CA THR A 270 10.75 15.17 11.71
C THR A 270 9.80 15.17 12.91
N ALA A 271 10.35 15.21 14.15
CA ALA A 271 9.55 15.29 15.37
C ALA A 271 8.73 16.58 15.46
N ILE A 272 9.32 17.73 15.11
CA ILE A 272 8.62 19.02 15.08
C ILE A 272 7.49 19.02 14.07
N CYS A 273 7.72 18.52 12.84
CA CYS A 273 6.71 18.42 11.80
C CYS A 273 5.52 17.54 12.24
N PHE A 274 5.81 16.40 12.89
CA PHE A 274 4.76 15.54 13.39
C PHE A 274 4.03 16.14 14.59
N GLY A 275 4.74 16.77 15.53
CA GLY A 275 4.15 17.51 16.64
C GLY A 275 3.17 18.60 16.15
N GLY A 276 3.59 19.38 15.17
CA GLY A 276 2.74 20.40 14.53
C GLY A 276 1.48 19.77 13.89
N TYR A 277 1.64 18.62 13.23
CA TYR A 277 0.50 17.89 12.70
C TYR A 277 -0.47 17.43 13.80
N ILE A 278 0.01 16.88 14.92
CA ILE A 278 -0.83 16.47 16.06
C ILE A 278 -1.60 17.67 16.62
N VAL A 279 -0.91 18.79 16.87
CA VAL A 279 -1.53 20.01 17.37
C VAL A 279 -2.63 20.51 16.42
N PHE A 280 -2.35 20.55 15.12
CA PHE A 280 -3.33 20.94 14.11
C PHE A 280 -4.56 20.02 14.13
N ASN A 281 -4.38 18.70 14.18
CA ASN A 281 -5.48 17.75 14.24
C ASN A 281 -6.28 17.87 15.53
N LEU A 282 -5.64 18.09 16.66
CA LEU A 282 -6.29 18.31 17.93
C LEU A 282 -7.22 19.54 17.87
N LEU A 283 -6.69 20.66 17.40
CA LEU A 283 -7.46 21.91 17.26
C LEU A 283 -8.62 21.75 16.26
N PHE A 284 -8.35 21.16 15.11
CA PHE A 284 -9.38 20.94 14.08
C PHE A 284 -10.50 20.02 14.58
N ARG A 285 -10.15 18.88 15.19
CA ARG A 285 -11.13 17.91 15.70
C ARG A 285 -11.89 18.47 16.90
N THR A 286 -11.26 19.28 17.75
CA THR A 286 -11.95 20.01 18.83
C THR A 286 -12.98 20.99 18.26
N ALA A 287 -12.59 21.84 17.34
CA ALA A 287 -13.51 22.78 16.70
C ALA A 287 -14.66 22.07 15.97
N TYR A 288 -14.37 20.96 15.28
CA TYR A 288 -15.39 20.15 14.62
C TYR A 288 -16.34 19.49 15.63
N SER A 289 -15.81 18.95 16.73
CA SER A 289 -16.59 18.31 17.81
C SER A 289 -17.54 19.30 18.47
N LEU A 290 -17.06 20.50 18.78
CA LEU A 290 -17.89 21.59 19.32
C LEU A 290 -19.00 21.98 18.33
N LYS A 291 -18.66 22.21 17.06
CA LYS A 291 -19.62 22.58 16.01
C LYS A 291 -20.70 21.52 15.79
N LYS A 292 -20.32 20.24 15.84
CA LYS A 292 -21.24 19.12 15.58
C LYS A 292 -21.83 18.50 16.84
N ARG A 293 -21.42 18.96 18.01
CA ARG A 293 -21.82 18.40 19.33
C ARG A 293 -21.54 16.89 19.42
N LYS A 294 -20.39 16.43 18.87
CA LYS A 294 -19.95 15.03 18.85
C LYS A 294 -18.52 14.93 19.35
N ILE A 295 -18.27 14.16 20.40
CA ILE A 295 -16.93 13.96 20.97
C ILE A 295 -16.10 12.94 20.19
N GLN A 296 -16.77 12.07 19.42
CA GLN A 296 -16.17 10.95 18.68
C GLN A 296 -14.86 11.27 17.94
N PRO A 297 -14.73 12.39 17.17
CA PRO A 297 -13.49 12.68 16.45
C PRO A 297 -12.26 12.89 17.34
N LEU A 298 -12.46 13.37 18.58
CA LEU A 298 -11.39 13.50 19.57
C LEU A 298 -11.03 12.15 20.18
N GLU A 299 -12.02 11.32 20.50
CA GLU A 299 -11.81 9.96 21.01
C GLU A 299 -11.01 9.12 20.02
N GLU A 300 -11.34 9.20 18.74
CA GLU A 300 -10.59 8.52 17.66
C GLU A 300 -9.12 8.92 17.65
N LEU A 301 -8.82 10.22 17.75
CA LEU A 301 -7.46 10.73 17.76
C LEU A 301 -6.69 10.24 19.00
N ILE A 302 -7.27 10.39 20.18
CA ILE A 302 -6.63 10.02 21.45
C ILE A 302 -6.38 8.51 21.52
N LYS A 303 -7.40 7.69 21.17
CA LYS A 303 -7.28 6.24 21.13
C LYS A 303 -6.21 5.80 20.13
N GLY A 304 -6.21 6.38 18.93
CA GLY A 304 -5.24 6.05 17.89
C GLY A 304 -3.81 6.39 18.29
N LEU A 305 -3.56 7.60 18.80
CA LEU A 305 -2.22 8.00 19.26
C LEU A 305 -1.74 7.13 20.42
N ARG A 306 -2.60 6.80 21.39
CA ARG A 306 -2.26 5.92 22.52
C ARG A 306 -1.93 4.51 22.05
N SER A 307 -2.73 3.97 21.12
CA SER A 307 -2.50 2.63 20.57
C SER A 307 -1.17 2.58 19.78
N GLY A 308 -0.92 3.56 18.92
CA GLY A 308 0.34 3.67 18.19
C GLY A 308 1.55 3.81 19.13
N TRP A 309 1.44 4.64 20.17
CA TRP A 309 2.47 4.78 21.20
C TRP A 309 2.80 3.45 21.88
N ASN A 310 1.78 2.67 22.25
CA ASN A 310 1.98 1.37 22.89
C ASN A 310 2.71 0.38 21.96
N ILE A 311 2.39 0.39 20.65
CA ILE A 311 3.05 -0.47 19.67
C ILE A 311 4.53 -0.09 19.54
N VAL A 312 4.87 1.18 19.32
CA VAL A 312 6.26 1.59 19.10
C VAL A 312 7.15 1.44 20.35
N HIS A 313 6.54 1.31 21.52
CA HIS A 313 7.26 1.04 22.78
C HIS A 313 7.22 -0.44 23.20
N SER A 314 6.57 -1.32 22.42
CA SER A 314 6.59 -2.77 22.67
C SER A 314 7.99 -3.36 22.50
N LYS A 315 8.26 -4.48 23.18
CA LYS A 315 9.55 -5.18 23.10
C LYS A 315 9.91 -5.54 21.67
N ASP A 316 8.98 -6.16 20.94
CA ASP A 316 9.20 -6.63 19.57
C ASP A 316 9.53 -5.48 18.63
N PHE A 317 8.81 -4.35 18.74
CA PHE A 317 9.05 -3.19 17.90
C PHE A 317 10.45 -2.55 18.14
N LYS A 318 10.92 -2.54 19.39
CA LYS A 318 12.25 -2.02 19.74
C LYS A 318 13.40 -2.89 19.25
N LEU A 319 13.14 -4.18 18.97
CA LEU A 319 14.13 -5.12 18.44
C LEU A 319 14.24 -5.08 16.91
N LEU A 320 13.36 -4.33 16.23
CA LEU A 320 13.43 -4.20 14.78
C LEU A 320 14.74 -3.55 14.35
N ARG A 321 15.32 -4.08 13.28
CA ARG A 321 16.50 -3.47 12.64
C ARG A 321 16.17 -2.04 12.16
N PRO A 322 17.16 -1.17 11.94
CA PRO A 322 16.93 0.12 11.28
C PRO A 322 16.16 -0.08 9.96
N PHE A 323 15.33 0.93 9.65
CA PHE A 323 14.51 0.89 8.44
C PHE A 323 15.37 1.17 7.22
#